data_86771a9804907c6156277c459ac59001
#
_entry.id   86771a9804907c6156277c459ac59001
#
_cell.length_a   1.000
_cell.length_b   1.000
_cell.length_c   1.000
_cell.angle_alpha   90.00
_cell.angle_beta   90.00
_cell.angle_gamma   90.00
#
_symmetry.space_group_name_H-M   'P 1'
#
loop_
_entity.id
_entity.type
_entity.pdbx_description
1 polymer ?
#
loop_
_entity_poly.entity_id
_entity_poly.type
_entity_poly.pdbx_seq_one_letter_code
_entity_poly.pdbx_strand_id
1 'polypeptide(L)'
;MHGYSSVVMHVMIKAVQRGVRFNVIVTEGGLNGTGGQIIKEKLEDSNITTKLIPNTAVGIVMSKVDCIFVGCESVLENGGIMNKIGTFTVALCAKTFQKPFYVFTEALKFMKEFPLQAVRFR
;
A
#
# COMPACT_ATOMS: atom_id res chain seq x y z
N MET A 1 -3.67 2.01 -1.88
CA MET A 1 -2.35 1.39 -2.10
C MET A 1 -1.47 2.33 -2.90
N HIS A 2 -0.24 2.50 -2.48
CA HIS A 2 0.73 3.33 -3.17
C HIS A 2 2.00 2.52 -3.42
N GLY A 3 2.40 2.40 -4.69
CA GLY A 3 3.56 1.63 -5.10
C GLY A 3 3.29 0.13 -5.17
N TYR A 4 3.93 -0.54 -6.11
CA TYR A 4 3.78 -1.97 -6.28
C TYR A 4 4.47 -2.73 -5.15
N SER A 5 3.78 -3.69 -4.59
CA SER A 5 4.32 -4.61 -3.60
C SER A 5 3.74 -6.00 -3.84
N SER A 6 4.60 -6.96 -4.09
CA SER A 6 4.16 -8.36 -4.26
C SER A 6 3.50 -8.89 -2.99
N VAL A 7 3.96 -8.46 -1.82
CA VAL A 7 3.37 -8.88 -0.55
C VAL A 7 1.95 -8.33 -0.41
N VAL A 8 1.75 -7.05 -0.67
CA VAL A 8 0.42 -6.44 -0.59
C VAL A 8 -0.52 -7.06 -1.62
N MET A 9 -0.05 -7.28 -2.84
CA MET A 9 -0.84 -7.95 -3.88
C MET A 9 -1.27 -9.34 -3.44
N HIS A 10 -0.35 -10.10 -2.88
CA HIS A 10 -0.64 -11.45 -2.39
C HIS A 10 -1.69 -11.42 -1.27
N VAL A 11 -1.55 -10.51 -0.32
CA VAL A 11 -2.51 -10.35 0.78
C VAL A 11 -3.90 -10.03 0.26
N MET A 12 -4.00 -9.09 -0.67
CA MET A 12 -5.29 -8.68 -1.23
C MET A 12 -5.96 -9.81 -2.02
N ILE A 13 -5.21 -10.51 -2.84
CA ILE A 13 -5.75 -11.60 -3.65
C ILE A 13 -6.19 -12.75 -2.74
N LYS A 14 -5.40 -13.08 -1.72
CA LYS A 14 -5.79 -14.10 -0.75
C LYS A 14 -7.05 -13.72 0.01
N ALA A 15 -7.18 -12.46 0.39
CA ALA A 15 -8.38 -11.99 1.08
C ALA A 15 -9.64 -12.19 0.23
N VAL A 16 -9.57 -11.86 -1.05
CA VAL A 16 -10.70 -12.06 -1.97
C VAL A 16 -11.02 -13.55 -2.11
N GLN A 17 -10.01 -14.40 -2.23
CA GLN A 17 -10.21 -15.84 -2.32
C GLN A 17 -10.89 -16.41 -1.07
N ARG A 18 -10.74 -15.75 0.05
CA ARG A 18 -11.40 -16.13 1.31
C ARG A 18 -12.74 -15.46 1.55
N GLY A 19 -13.26 -14.77 0.56
CA GLY A 19 -14.59 -14.16 0.61
C GLY A 19 -14.64 -12.75 1.18
N VAL A 20 -13.51 -12.11 1.43
CA VAL A 20 -13.49 -10.71 1.87
C VAL A 20 -13.77 -9.81 0.67
N ARG A 21 -14.66 -8.85 0.84
CA ARG A 21 -15.01 -7.91 -0.22
C ARG A 21 -14.48 -6.53 0.11
N PHE A 22 -13.81 -5.92 -0.85
CA PHE A 22 -13.28 -4.57 -0.72
C PHE A 22 -12.99 -3.98 -2.09
N ASN A 23 -12.90 -2.68 -2.13
CA ASN A 23 -12.47 -1.94 -3.30
C ASN A 23 -11.09 -1.34 -3.01
N VAL A 24 -10.32 -1.10 -4.06
CA VAL A 24 -8.97 -0.55 -3.91
C VAL A 24 -8.86 0.76 -4.68
N ILE A 25 -8.26 1.75 -4.06
CA ILE A 25 -7.83 2.97 -4.73
C ILE A 25 -6.31 2.90 -4.82
N VAL A 26 -5.79 3.03 -6.01
CA VAL A 26 -4.36 2.93 -6.29
C VAL A 26 -3.88 4.27 -6.84
N THR A 27 -2.77 4.76 -6.31
CA THR A 27 -2.10 5.93 -6.89
C THR A 27 -1.32 5.53 -8.13
N GLU A 28 -1.12 6.46 -9.04
CA GLU A 28 -0.33 6.20 -10.25
C GLU A 28 1.12 5.82 -9.94
N GLY A 29 1.63 6.23 -8.78
CA GLY A 29 2.97 5.84 -8.33
C GLY A 29 4.06 6.59 -9.07
N GLY A 30 5.24 6.05 -9.06
CA GLY A 30 6.50 6.54 -9.59
C GLY A 30 6.54 7.64 -10.65
N LEU A 31 7.74 7.99 -11.08
CA LEU A 31 7.97 9.16 -11.93
C LEU A 31 7.30 9.07 -13.31
N ASN A 32 7.07 7.86 -13.81
CA ASN A 32 6.47 7.64 -15.13
C ASN A 32 4.99 7.25 -15.07
N GLY A 33 4.41 7.15 -13.87
CA GLY A 33 2.98 6.86 -13.71
C GLY A 33 2.53 5.47 -14.09
N THR A 34 3.43 4.55 -14.41
CA THR A 34 3.05 3.22 -14.92
C THR A 34 2.79 2.19 -13.82
N GLY A 35 3.36 2.37 -12.64
CA GLY A 35 3.23 1.41 -11.55
C GLY A 35 1.80 1.18 -11.11
N GLY A 36 1.04 2.26 -10.96
CA GLY A 36 -0.37 2.18 -10.56
C GLY A 36 -1.23 1.47 -11.57
N GLN A 37 -0.96 1.67 -12.85
CA GLN A 37 -1.70 1.00 -13.91
C GLN A 37 -1.47 -0.52 -13.88
N ILE A 38 -0.25 -0.95 -13.65
CA ILE A 38 0.07 -2.38 -13.51
C ILE A 38 -0.68 -2.99 -12.33
N ILE A 39 -0.69 -2.30 -11.20
CA ILE A 39 -1.41 -2.75 -10.01
C ILE A 39 -2.90 -2.88 -10.32
N LYS A 40 -3.48 -1.86 -10.95
CA LYS A 40 -4.89 -1.86 -11.30
C LYS A 40 -5.25 -3.06 -12.17
N GLU A 41 -4.48 -3.31 -13.20
CA GLU A 41 -4.73 -4.42 -14.11
C GLU A 41 -4.69 -5.77 -13.38
N LYS A 42 -3.69 -5.96 -12.52
CA LYS A 42 -3.56 -7.21 -11.77
C LYS A 42 -4.68 -7.41 -10.76
N LEU A 43 -5.09 -6.35 -10.09
CA LEU A 43 -6.19 -6.45 -9.12
C LEU A 43 -7.52 -6.72 -9.83
N GLU A 44 -7.77 -6.07 -10.96
CA GLU A 44 -8.99 -6.30 -11.72
C GLU A 44 -9.03 -7.71 -12.32
N ASP A 45 -7.91 -8.27 -12.70
CA ASP A 45 -7.82 -9.67 -13.12
C ASP A 45 -8.21 -10.63 -12.01
N SER A 46 -8.11 -10.20 -10.77
CA SER A 46 -8.51 -10.98 -9.59
C SER A 46 -9.90 -10.60 -9.08
N ASN A 47 -10.68 -9.89 -9.89
CA ASN A 47 -12.04 -9.44 -9.59
C ASN A 47 -12.11 -8.44 -8.43
N ILE A 48 -11.09 -7.63 -8.27
CA ILE A 48 -11.07 -6.55 -7.27
C ILE A 48 -11.31 -5.24 -8.00
N THR A 49 -12.42 -4.57 -7.68
CA THR A 49 -12.72 -3.26 -8.26
C THR A 49 -11.67 -2.25 -7.82
N THR A 50 -11.00 -1.65 -8.79
CA THR A 50 -9.86 -0.78 -8.54
C THR A 50 -10.01 0.54 -9.28
N LYS A 51 -9.71 1.63 -8.57
CA LYS A 51 -9.70 2.97 -9.13
C LYS A 51 -8.30 3.52 -9.10
N LEU A 52 -7.82 3.99 -10.23
CA LEU A 52 -6.51 4.64 -10.35
C LEU A 52 -6.68 6.14 -10.18
N ILE A 53 -5.86 6.73 -9.33
CA ILE A 53 -5.87 8.17 -9.09
C ILE A 53 -4.48 8.77 -9.26
N PRO A 54 -4.38 10.06 -9.62
CA PRO A 54 -3.10 10.75 -9.58
C PRO A 54 -2.56 10.82 -8.14
N ASN A 55 -1.24 10.86 -8.00
CA ASN A 55 -0.61 11.02 -6.68
C ASN A 55 -1.12 12.26 -5.94
N THR A 56 -1.43 13.31 -6.68
CA THR A 56 -1.90 14.57 -6.10
C THR A 56 -3.31 14.50 -5.53
N ALA A 57 -4.07 13.45 -5.85
CA ALA A 57 -5.44 13.29 -5.37
C ALA A 57 -5.54 12.57 -4.02
N VAL A 58 -4.43 12.15 -3.45
CA VAL A 58 -4.42 11.38 -2.20
C VAL A 58 -5.15 12.10 -1.07
N GLY A 59 -4.91 13.40 -0.90
CA GLY A 59 -5.58 14.16 0.14
C GLY A 59 -7.09 14.23 -0.03
N ILE A 60 -7.56 14.22 -1.27
CA ILE A 60 -9.00 14.30 -1.57
C ILE A 60 -9.71 13.01 -1.20
N VAL A 61 -9.10 11.85 -1.50
CA VAL A 61 -9.74 10.55 -1.29
C VAL A 61 -9.53 9.99 0.11
N MET A 62 -8.61 10.55 0.87
CA MET A 62 -8.22 9.97 2.17
C MET A 62 -9.41 9.83 3.13
N SER A 63 -10.35 10.76 3.10
CA SER A 63 -11.54 10.69 3.95
C SER A 63 -12.46 9.51 3.60
N LYS A 64 -12.33 8.97 2.40
CA LYS A 64 -13.23 7.92 1.88
C LYS A 64 -12.66 6.52 2.03
N VAL A 65 -11.39 6.39 2.41
CA VAL A 65 -10.77 5.07 2.56
C VAL A 65 -10.79 4.64 4.02
N ASP A 66 -10.76 3.33 4.24
CA ASP A 66 -10.79 2.76 5.58
C ASP A 66 -9.38 2.55 6.14
N CYS A 67 -8.44 2.22 5.27
CA CYS A 67 -7.06 2.01 5.66
C CYS A 67 -6.15 2.08 4.44
N ILE A 68 -4.87 2.15 4.69
CA ILE A 68 -3.86 2.27 3.64
C ILE A 68 -2.89 1.10 3.75
N PHE A 69 -2.61 0.46 2.61
CA PHE A 69 -1.63 -0.62 2.51
C PHE A 69 -0.50 -0.21 1.60
N VAL A 70 0.72 -0.31 2.09
CA VAL A 70 1.92 -0.14 1.28
C VAL A 70 2.89 -1.27 1.58
N GLY A 71 3.73 -1.58 0.61
CA GLY A 71 4.88 -2.45 0.85
C GLY A 71 6.04 -1.64 1.41
N CYS A 72 7.18 -2.28 1.56
CA CYS A 72 8.40 -1.55 1.83
C CYS A 72 9.57 -2.23 1.12
N GLU A 73 10.56 -1.44 0.72
CA GLU A 73 11.74 -1.99 0.05
C GLU A 73 12.75 -2.49 1.07
N SER A 74 12.85 -1.81 2.20
CA SER A 74 13.66 -2.31 3.31
C SER A 74 13.20 -1.68 4.62
N VAL A 75 13.46 -2.38 5.72
CA VAL A 75 13.26 -1.87 7.07
C VAL A 75 14.63 -1.52 7.64
N LEU A 76 14.78 -0.30 8.12
CA LEU A 76 16.01 0.16 8.72
C LEU A 76 16.09 -0.30 10.17
N GLU A 77 17.31 -0.37 10.71
CA GLU A 77 17.53 -0.84 12.08
C GLU A 77 16.81 0.00 13.13
N ASN A 78 16.59 1.28 12.85
CA ASN A 78 15.90 2.17 13.78
C ASN A 78 14.37 2.09 13.66
N GLY A 79 13.84 1.12 12.90
CA GLY A 79 12.40 0.99 12.69
C GLY A 79 11.84 1.82 11.56
N GLY A 80 12.65 2.65 10.91
CA GLY A 80 12.23 3.37 9.72
C GLY A 80 12.13 2.44 8.52
N ILE A 81 11.53 2.92 7.44
CA ILE A 81 11.43 2.17 6.20
C ILE A 81 11.95 2.98 5.03
N MET A 82 12.45 2.26 4.04
CA MET A 82 12.73 2.83 2.72
C MET A 82 11.62 2.40 1.79
N ASN A 83 11.09 3.34 1.04
CA ASN A 83 9.99 3.04 0.15
C ASN A 83 10.02 3.96 -1.06
N LYS A 84 9.07 3.71 -1.96
CA LYS A 84 8.95 4.48 -3.19
C LYS A 84 8.56 5.92 -2.90
N ILE A 85 8.95 6.81 -3.80
CA ILE A 85 8.64 8.23 -3.68
C ILE A 85 7.13 8.44 -3.54
N GLY A 86 6.75 9.37 -2.70
CA GLY A 86 5.34 9.66 -2.43
C GLY A 86 4.78 8.97 -1.21
N THR A 87 5.42 7.92 -0.72
CA THR A 87 4.93 7.16 0.45
C THR A 87 4.82 8.05 1.68
N PHE A 88 5.77 8.93 1.90
CA PHE A 88 5.73 9.86 3.04
C PHE A 88 4.51 10.77 2.98
N THR A 89 4.18 11.29 1.81
CA THR A 89 3.00 12.12 1.61
C THR A 89 1.72 11.36 1.93
N VAL A 90 1.62 10.13 1.46
CA VAL A 90 0.46 9.26 1.75
C VAL A 90 0.36 9.01 3.26
N ALA A 91 1.47 8.73 3.92
CA ALA A 91 1.50 8.49 5.36
C ALA A 91 1.07 9.73 6.14
N LEU A 92 1.51 10.93 5.74
CA LEU A 92 1.09 12.18 6.37
C LEU A 92 -0.42 12.40 6.22
N CYS A 93 -0.96 12.16 5.04
CA CYS A 93 -2.40 12.29 4.83
C CYS A 93 -3.18 11.30 5.68
N ALA A 94 -2.71 10.06 5.75
CA ALA A 94 -3.35 9.04 6.58
C ALA A 94 -3.36 9.46 8.05
N LYS A 95 -2.25 9.98 8.55
CA LYS A 95 -2.15 10.44 9.92
C LYS A 95 -3.09 11.62 10.18
N THR A 96 -3.16 12.56 9.28
CA THR A 96 -4.03 13.73 9.39
C THR A 96 -5.49 13.32 9.47
N PHE A 97 -5.90 12.33 8.68
CA PHE A 97 -7.28 11.84 8.66
C PHE A 97 -7.51 10.69 9.65
N GLN A 98 -6.50 10.37 10.46
CA GLN A 98 -6.57 9.29 11.45
C GLN A 98 -6.94 7.93 10.85
N LYS A 99 -6.40 7.64 9.67
CA LYS A 99 -6.58 6.36 9.02
C LYS A 99 -5.43 5.40 9.34
N PRO A 100 -5.72 4.13 9.57
CA PRO A 100 -4.66 3.13 9.77
C PRO A 100 -3.76 3.04 8.54
N PHE A 101 -2.47 3.03 8.76
CA PHE A 101 -1.48 2.92 7.71
C PHE A 101 -0.62 1.70 8.00
N TYR A 102 -0.71 0.69 7.11
CA TYR A 102 -0.03 -0.58 7.31
C TYR A 102 1.09 -0.72 6.29
N VAL A 103 2.25 -1.10 6.77
CA VAL A 103 3.40 -1.42 5.93
C VAL A 103 3.61 -2.92 5.95
N PHE A 104 3.55 -3.55 4.78
CA PHE A 104 3.73 -4.98 4.64
C PHE A 104 5.10 -5.26 4.08
N THR A 105 5.80 -6.21 4.67
CA THR A 105 7.12 -6.59 4.20
C THR A 105 7.33 -8.08 4.38
N GLU A 106 8.21 -8.65 3.57
CA GLU A 106 8.63 -10.03 3.73
C GLU A 106 9.60 -10.15 4.90
N ALA A 107 9.62 -11.33 5.52
CA ALA A 107 10.52 -11.57 6.65
C ALA A 107 11.97 -11.28 6.32
N LEU A 108 12.40 -11.54 5.08
CA LEU A 108 13.76 -11.29 4.64
C LEU A 108 14.13 -9.81 4.58
N LYS A 109 13.16 -8.92 4.51
CA LYS A 109 13.40 -7.48 4.50
C LYS A 109 13.57 -6.89 5.88
N PHE A 110 13.17 -7.62 6.91
CA PHE A 110 13.45 -7.22 8.28
C PHE A 110 14.88 -7.55 8.65
N MET A 111 15.51 -6.65 9.35
CA MET A 111 16.87 -6.82 9.83
C MET A 111 16.86 -7.76 11.04
N LYS A 112 16.66 -9.04 10.78
CA LYS A 112 16.87 -10.18 11.70
C LYS A 112 15.76 -10.49 12.70
N GLU A 113 15.13 -9.54 13.33
CA GLU A 113 14.36 -9.83 14.53
C GLU A 113 12.87 -9.67 14.40
N PHE A 114 12.41 -9.12 13.29
CA PHE A 114 10.99 -8.86 13.13
C PHE A 114 10.32 -9.97 12.35
N PRO A 115 9.22 -10.50 12.85
CA PRO A 115 8.45 -11.48 12.07
C PRO A 115 7.79 -10.79 10.88
N LEU A 116 7.40 -11.58 9.88
CA LEU A 116 6.61 -11.08 8.77
C LEU A 116 5.24 -10.66 9.29
N GLN A 117 4.94 -9.39 9.18
CA GLN A 117 3.65 -8.85 9.61
C GLN A 117 3.46 -7.45 9.06
N ALA A 118 2.26 -6.92 9.26
CA ALA A 118 1.98 -5.52 8.96
C ALA A 118 2.48 -4.65 10.11
N VAL A 119 3.20 -3.59 9.78
CA VAL A 119 3.66 -2.60 10.73
C VAL A 119 2.80 -1.35 10.56
N ARG A 120 2.22 -0.88 11.66
CA ARG A 120 1.34 0.29 11.61
C ARG A 120 2.08 1.55 12.01
N PHE A 121 2.03 2.55 11.14
CA PHE A 121 2.51 3.90 11.46
C PHE A 121 1.44 4.67 12.21
N ARG A 122 1.91 5.45 13.14
CA ARG A 122 1.05 6.33 13.92
C ARG A 122 1.37 7.79 13.70
#